data_f4926256a34c8614f6a32cc91bf7e01b
#
_entry.id   f4926256a34c8614f6a32cc91bf7e01b
#
_cell.length_a   1.000
_cell.length_b   1.000
_cell.length_c   1.000
_cell.angle_alpha   90.00
_cell.angle_beta   90.00
_cell.angle_gamma   90.00
#
_symmetry.space_group_name_H-M   'P 1'
#
loop_
_entity.id
_entity.type
_entity.pdbx_description
1 polymer ?
#
loop_
_entity_poly.entity_id
_entity_poly.type
_entity_poly.pdbx_seq_one_letter_code
_entity_poly.pdbx_strand_id
1 'polypeptide(L)'
;MLYRYFLKVASIFTIMGLIFVPTSRQFVAAESYKELQEIDSYVLGQMKDLDIPGVAIGIVRGDQVVYTQGYGVADDAGRAMTSDTPFLIASLSKPITALGIMQLVEEGKINLDAPVQMYLPWFRVADEEVSSKITIRHLLHQTSGFDERESYVRNLSTDSSVEALEMSIRALNTAELNFAPGEAFEYTNTNYDILGLLIQTLSGQSYEQYIEEKIFDPLDMDQSYTSLEGARGGNMTRGYYPFFGITTAYDHLMPYSRIVKPSAGLFSSAEDLTHFLIAQLNQGQYQGNAILSEERIATLHTPGIQFSENAGYAMGWSVFSFPDMASVTPNNSIPIGLTHAGEWVGYTSLLVFIPELETGIVLLMNKHDPARMPEYFSIGWSLAMLAVGLEPLEPQSADFIGKNIRVLLAVVIVLLGIGAVWAVRKLRQLPSKSGSDSRQNQKLAIQMTLLAIVDLALAVGLLFIRLPESKDTIFLSLRFNPDIGLMYVLLLMFTLGWGTIRTLLFLRQSLKTNKLENAI
;
A
#
# COMPACT_ATOMS: atom_id res chain seq x y z
N MET A 1 -1.98 82.81 -17.64
CA MET A 1 -2.16 81.80 -18.69
C MET A 1 -1.32 80.52 -18.44
N LEU A 2 -0.23 80.58 -17.72
CA LEU A 2 0.65 79.39 -17.42
C LEU A 2 0.01 78.42 -16.39
N TYR A 3 -0.84 78.86 -15.48
CA TYR A 3 -1.44 77.97 -14.43
C TYR A 3 -2.49 76.97 -14.97
N ARG A 4 -3.14 77.31 -16.09
CA ARG A 4 -4.12 76.41 -16.75
C ARG A 4 -3.46 75.34 -17.63
N TYR A 5 -2.18 75.50 -18.00
CA TYR A 5 -1.43 74.47 -18.74
C TYR A 5 -0.85 73.42 -17.81
N PHE A 6 -0.47 73.78 -16.59
CA PHE A 6 0.06 72.84 -15.60
C PHE A 6 -0.99 71.83 -15.12
N LEU A 7 -2.23 72.24 -14.96
CA LEU A 7 -3.35 71.40 -14.55
C LEU A 7 -3.78 70.41 -15.66
N LYS A 8 -3.59 70.71 -16.94
CA LYS A 8 -3.87 69.77 -18.04
C LYS A 8 -2.77 68.75 -18.24
N VAL A 9 -1.52 69.06 -17.99
CA VAL A 9 -0.40 68.12 -18.06
C VAL A 9 -0.39 67.15 -16.86
N ALA A 10 -0.73 67.65 -15.67
CA ALA A 10 -0.90 66.81 -14.48
C ALA A 10 -2.05 65.79 -14.63
N SER A 11 -3.17 66.16 -15.31
CA SER A 11 -4.29 65.23 -15.55
C SER A 11 -3.97 64.15 -16.60
N ILE A 12 -3.08 64.42 -17.55
CA ILE A 12 -2.66 63.41 -18.55
C ILE A 12 -1.68 62.41 -17.92
N PHE A 13 -0.82 62.84 -16.99
CA PHE A 13 0.05 61.93 -16.26
C PHE A 13 -0.70 61.07 -15.21
N THR A 14 -1.79 61.57 -14.63
CA THR A 14 -2.65 60.81 -13.70
C THR A 14 -3.49 59.77 -14.44
N ILE A 15 -3.90 60.01 -15.70
CA ILE A 15 -4.63 59.04 -16.53
C ILE A 15 -3.68 58.01 -17.16
N MET A 16 -2.42 58.35 -17.46
CA MET A 16 -1.42 57.37 -17.93
C MET A 16 -0.85 56.51 -16.81
N GLY A 17 -0.88 56.93 -15.53
CA GLY A 17 -0.48 56.14 -14.38
C GLY A 17 -1.51 55.07 -13.94
N LEU A 18 -2.76 55.14 -14.44
CA LEU A 18 -3.84 54.19 -14.14
C LEU A 18 -3.97 53.08 -15.19
N ILE A 19 -3.16 53.07 -16.26
CA ILE A 19 -3.16 52.02 -17.30
C ILE A 19 -2.00 51.03 -17.13
N PHE A 20 -1.10 51.24 -16.17
CA PHE A 20 -0.06 50.30 -15.77
C PHE A 20 -0.38 49.66 -14.41
N VAL A 21 -1.56 49.01 -14.27
CA VAL A 21 -1.78 47.99 -13.27
C VAL A 21 -1.28 46.67 -13.87
N PRO A 22 -0.36 45.98 -13.21
CA PRO A 22 0.38 44.91 -13.86
C PRO A 22 -0.51 43.74 -14.28
N THR A 23 -0.49 43.42 -15.54
CA THR A 23 -1.06 42.22 -16.16
C THR A 23 -0.53 40.91 -15.53
N SER A 24 0.47 40.99 -14.67
CA SER A 24 1.08 39.82 -13.99
C SER A 24 0.11 39.08 -13.07
N ARG A 25 -0.76 39.76 -12.31
CA ARG A 25 -1.73 39.05 -11.44
C ARG A 25 -2.83 38.30 -12.19
N GLN A 26 -3.27 38.83 -13.35
CA GLN A 26 -4.28 38.12 -14.16
C GLN A 26 -3.68 36.96 -14.97
N PHE A 27 -2.43 37.06 -15.41
CA PHE A 27 -1.74 35.94 -16.08
C PHE A 27 -1.42 34.82 -15.11
N VAL A 28 -0.91 35.10 -13.93
CA VAL A 28 -0.62 34.10 -12.89
C VAL A 28 -1.90 33.40 -12.43
N ALA A 29 -3.01 34.12 -12.24
CA ALA A 29 -4.29 33.53 -11.88
C ALA A 29 -4.88 32.64 -13.00
N ALA A 30 -4.69 33.01 -14.27
CA ALA A 30 -5.19 32.24 -15.40
C ALA A 30 -4.35 30.97 -15.66
N GLU A 31 -3.05 31.05 -15.47
CA GLU A 31 -2.12 29.91 -15.60
C GLU A 31 -2.35 28.89 -14.47
N SER A 32 -2.47 29.35 -13.23
CA SER A 32 -2.87 28.54 -12.08
C SER A 32 -4.23 27.84 -12.29
N TYR A 33 -5.22 28.53 -12.86
CA TYR A 33 -6.54 27.94 -13.13
C TYR A 33 -6.50 26.85 -14.19
N LYS A 34 -5.66 26.99 -15.23
CA LYS A 34 -5.46 25.99 -16.26
C LYS A 34 -4.79 24.74 -15.71
N GLU A 35 -3.76 24.90 -14.89
CA GLU A 35 -3.06 23.81 -14.19
C GLU A 35 -4.02 22.98 -13.33
N LEU A 36 -4.90 23.62 -12.54
CA LEU A 36 -5.89 22.94 -11.73
C LEU A 36 -6.92 22.17 -12.58
N GLN A 37 -7.36 22.72 -13.73
CA GLN A 37 -8.26 22.02 -14.64
C GLN A 37 -7.59 20.78 -15.29
N GLU A 38 -6.30 20.83 -15.56
CA GLU A 38 -5.53 19.69 -16.08
C GLU A 38 -5.46 18.59 -15.03
N ILE A 39 -5.22 18.94 -13.75
CA ILE A 39 -5.23 18.00 -12.63
C ILE A 39 -6.61 17.35 -12.47
N ASP A 40 -7.70 18.14 -12.46
CA ASP A 40 -9.08 17.63 -12.38
C ASP A 40 -9.37 16.61 -13.51
N SER A 41 -9.04 17.01 -14.74
CA SER A 41 -9.28 16.19 -15.93
C SER A 41 -8.49 14.87 -15.87
N TYR A 42 -7.24 14.94 -15.42
CA TYR A 42 -6.38 13.79 -15.23
C TYR A 42 -6.95 12.82 -14.18
N VAL A 43 -7.28 13.31 -12.98
CA VAL A 43 -7.83 12.48 -11.89
C VAL A 43 -9.13 11.81 -12.32
N LEU A 44 -10.07 12.58 -12.90
CA LEU A 44 -11.36 12.03 -13.38
C LEU A 44 -11.16 10.98 -14.48
N GLY A 45 -10.18 11.18 -15.36
CA GLY A 45 -9.79 10.19 -16.38
C GLY A 45 -9.31 8.89 -15.74
N GLN A 46 -8.36 8.98 -14.80
CA GLN A 46 -7.82 7.81 -14.09
C GLN A 46 -8.89 7.07 -13.27
N MET A 47 -9.75 7.81 -12.58
CA MET A 47 -10.88 7.22 -11.84
C MET A 47 -11.77 6.38 -12.74
N LYS A 48 -12.08 6.89 -13.93
CA LYS A 48 -12.91 6.17 -14.91
C LYS A 48 -12.21 4.92 -15.46
N ASP A 49 -10.93 5.03 -15.84
CA ASP A 49 -10.17 3.95 -16.46
C ASP A 49 -9.84 2.81 -15.48
N LEU A 50 -9.69 3.14 -14.21
CA LEU A 50 -9.38 2.21 -13.13
C LEU A 50 -10.59 1.86 -12.27
N ASP A 51 -11.78 2.38 -12.61
CA ASP A 51 -13.04 2.15 -11.86
C ASP A 51 -12.88 2.46 -10.36
N ILE A 52 -12.27 3.62 -10.02
CA ILE A 52 -12.05 4.07 -8.64
C ILE A 52 -13.27 4.86 -8.18
N PRO A 53 -14.00 4.43 -7.11
CA PRO A 53 -15.22 5.11 -6.68
C PRO A 53 -14.98 6.50 -6.10
N GLY A 54 -13.90 6.69 -5.34
CA GLY A 54 -13.59 7.96 -4.69
C GLY A 54 -12.09 8.19 -4.53
N VAL A 55 -11.69 9.44 -4.77
CA VAL A 55 -10.32 9.93 -4.63
C VAL A 55 -10.34 11.22 -3.84
N ALA A 56 -9.37 11.43 -2.95
CA ALA A 56 -9.07 12.74 -2.37
C ALA A 56 -7.60 13.08 -2.62
N ILE A 57 -7.33 14.29 -3.06
CA ILE A 57 -5.97 14.79 -3.31
C ILE A 57 -5.69 16.05 -2.52
N GLY A 58 -4.41 16.28 -2.22
CA GLY A 58 -3.88 17.51 -1.68
C GLY A 58 -2.57 17.87 -2.38
N ILE A 59 -2.36 19.16 -2.65
CA ILE A 59 -1.13 19.69 -3.24
C ILE A 59 -0.61 20.81 -2.36
N VAL A 60 0.64 20.70 -1.99
CA VAL A 60 1.36 21.66 -1.16
C VAL A 60 2.45 22.32 -2.00
N ARG A 61 2.66 23.62 -1.81
CA ARG A 61 3.80 24.35 -2.38
C ARG A 61 4.40 25.26 -1.30
N GLY A 62 5.63 24.94 -0.91
CA GLY A 62 6.28 25.56 0.26
C GLY A 62 5.51 25.29 1.55
N ASP A 63 5.07 26.33 2.21
CA ASP A 63 4.28 26.31 3.44
C ASP A 63 2.77 26.47 3.21
N GLN A 64 2.29 26.36 1.96
CA GLN A 64 0.91 26.61 1.57
C GLN A 64 0.24 25.36 1.00
N VAL A 65 -0.98 25.10 1.42
CA VAL A 65 -1.90 24.23 0.71
C VAL A 65 -2.44 24.98 -0.49
N VAL A 66 -2.07 24.55 -1.71
CA VAL A 66 -2.47 25.24 -2.95
C VAL A 66 -3.70 24.60 -3.59
N TYR A 67 -3.96 23.34 -3.29
CA TYR A 67 -5.14 22.65 -3.80
C TYR A 67 -5.52 21.47 -2.92
N THR A 68 -6.82 21.32 -2.63
CA THR A 68 -7.39 20.10 -2.04
C THR A 68 -8.74 19.82 -2.68
N GLN A 69 -9.00 18.57 -3.05
CA GLN A 69 -10.24 18.20 -3.73
C GLN A 69 -10.59 16.73 -3.51
N GLY A 70 -11.87 16.47 -3.26
CA GLY A 70 -12.46 15.15 -3.30
C GLY A 70 -13.22 14.91 -4.60
N TYR A 71 -13.13 13.70 -5.15
CA TYR A 71 -13.80 13.29 -6.39
C TYR A 71 -14.58 11.99 -6.16
N GLY A 72 -15.75 11.89 -6.80
CA GLY A 72 -16.58 10.68 -6.73
C GLY A 72 -17.30 10.52 -5.39
N VAL A 73 -17.38 9.29 -4.89
CA VAL A 73 -18.21 8.92 -3.75
C VAL A 73 -17.41 8.29 -2.61
N ALA A 74 -17.82 8.62 -1.39
CA ALA A 74 -17.21 8.10 -0.17
C ALA A 74 -17.88 6.80 0.32
N ASP A 75 -19.09 6.48 -0.13
CA ASP A 75 -19.82 5.26 0.27
C ASP A 75 -20.92 4.86 -0.72
N ASP A 76 -21.54 3.71 -0.46
CA ASP A 76 -22.61 3.14 -1.31
C ASP A 76 -23.91 3.96 -1.28
N ALA A 77 -24.06 4.89 -0.32
CA ALA A 77 -25.21 5.80 -0.30
C ALA A 77 -25.02 7.00 -1.23
N GLY A 78 -23.86 7.12 -1.88
CA GLY A 78 -23.53 8.20 -2.80
C GLY A 78 -23.10 9.49 -2.11
N ARG A 79 -22.64 9.42 -0.84
CA ARG A 79 -22.05 10.58 -0.17
C ARG A 79 -20.85 11.08 -0.96
N ALA A 80 -20.81 12.37 -1.26
CA ALA A 80 -19.70 12.96 -1.99
C ALA A 80 -18.37 12.78 -1.22
N MET A 81 -17.30 12.49 -1.94
CA MET A 81 -15.95 12.54 -1.41
C MET A 81 -15.52 14.00 -1.24
N THR A 82 -14.87 14.31 -0.11
CA THR A 82 -14.28 15.61 0.18
C THR A 82 -12.81 15.47 0.55
N SER A 83 -12.04 16.57 0.58
CA SER A 83 -10.66 16.57 1.08
C SER A 83 -10.56 16.21 2.55
N ASP A 84 -11.62 16.47 3.34
CA ASP A 84 -11.71 16.18 4.78
C ASP A 84 -12.18 14.76 5.09
N THR A 85 -12.56 13.97 4.08
CA THR A 85 -13.04 12.60 4.29
C THR A 85 -11.90 11.73 4.81
N PRO A 86 -12.03 11.07 6.00
CA PRO A 86 -10.98 10.20 6.52
C PRO A 86 -10.88 8.88 5.74
N PHE A 87 -9.64 8.43 5.51
CA PHE A 87 -9.27 7.14 4.93
C PHE A 87 -8.42 6.35 5.92
N LEU A 88 -8.42 5.04 5.85
CA LEU A 88 -7.32 4.25 6.39
C LEU A 88 -6.09 4.51 5.50
N ILE A 89 -5.07 5.13 6.09
CA ILE A 89 -3.86 5.54 5.34
C ILE A 89 -2.80 4.45 5.23
N ALA A 90 -3.08 3.28 5.82
CA ALA A 90 -2.20 2.12 5.80
C ALA A 90 -0.75 2.49 6.16
N SER A 91 0.22 2.07 5.33
CA SER A 91 1.65 2.26 5.62
C SER A 91 2.12 3.72 5.67
N LEU A 92 1.29 4.71 5.33
CA LEU A 92 1.60 6.12 5.66
C LEU A 92 1.64 6.37 7.18
N SER A 93 1.20 5.41 7.99
CA SER A 93 1.44 5.41 9.45
C SER A 93 2.93 5.40 9.79
N LYS A 94 3.78 4.83 8.94
CA LYS A 94 5.23 4.70 9.20
C LYS A 94 5.97 6.04 9.27
N PRO A 95 5.84 6.96 8.31
CA PRO A 95 6.42 8.30 8.42
C PRO A 95 5.98 9.03 9.70
N ILE A 96 4.69 8.88 10.10
CA ILE A 96 4.16 9.48 11.32
C ILE A 96 4.80 8.87 12.56
N THR A 97 4.94 7.54 12.61
CA THR A 97 5.63 6.83 13.69
C THR A 97 7.11 7.19 13.76
N ALA A 98 7.79 7.33 12.61
CA ALA A 98 9.18 7.74 12.54
C ALA A 98 9.38 9.17 13.10
N LEU A 99 8.45 10.09 12.78
CA LEU A 99 8.45 11.45 13.35
C LEU A 99 8.36 11.39 14.89
N GLY A 100 7.44 10.55 15.44
CA GLY A 100 7.31 10.38 16.90
C GLY A 100 8.57 9.81 17.55
N ILE A 101 9.26 8.86 16.91
CA ILE A 101 10.57 8.38 17.38
C ILE A 101 11.60 9.49 17.35
N MET A 102 11.65 10.30 16.29
CA MET A 102 12.62 11.39 16.18
C MET A 102 12.37 12.52 17.21
N GLN A 103 11.12 12.75 17.63
CA GLN A 103 10.82 13.63 18.76
C GLN A 103 11.43 13.08 20.06
N LEU A 104 11.33 11.78 20.32
CA LEU A 104 11.97 11.15 21.49
C LEU A 104 13.51 11.15 21.40
N VAL A 105 14.06 11.12 20.18
CA VAL A 105 15.52 11.32 19.95
C VAL A 105 15.92 12.75 20.29
N GLU A 106 15.14 13.75 19.87
CA GLU A 106 15.38 15.16 20.17
C GLU A 106 15.30 15.46 21.66
N GLU A 107 14.35 14.82 22.36
CA GLU A 107 14.22 14.87 23.82
C GLU A 107 15.36 14.13 24.56
N GLY A 108 16.27 13.45 23.86
CA GLY A 108 17.36 12.67 24.45
C GLY A 108 16.92 11.35 25.11
N LYS A 109 15.66 10.94 24.91
CA LYS A 109 15.11 9.67 25.44
C LYS A 109 15.52 8.45 24.64
N ILE A 110 15.83 8.62 23.34
CA ILE A 110 16.27 7.58 22.41
C ILE A 110 17.61 7.97 21.77
N ASN A 111 18.53 7.00 21.70
CA ASN A 111 19.68 7.04 20.83
C ASN A 111 19.43 6.08 19.64
N LEU A 112 19.53 6.56 18.42
CA LEU A 112 19.27 5.77 17.20
C LEU A 112 20.17 4.53 17.09
N ASP A 113 21.40 4.60 17.57
CA ASP A 113 22.40 3.54 17.48
C ASP A 113 22.40 2.60 18.70
N ALA A 114 21.54 2.86 19.68
CA ALA A 114 21.37 1.97 20.81
C ALA A 114 20.53 0.73 20.41
N PRO A 115 20.86 -0.45 20.98
CA PRO A 115 20.06 -1.63 20.77
C PRO A 115 18.66 -1.48 21.39
N VAL A 116 17.64 -2.11 20.76
CA VAL A 116 16.26 -2.16 21.26
C VAL A 116 16.21 -2.63 22.72
N GLN A 117 17.06 -3.58 23.09
CA GLN A 117 17.15 -4.12 24.45
C GLN A 117 17.53 -3.09 25.51
N MET A 118 18.13 -1.97 25.16
CA MET A 118 18.39 -0.89 26.09
C MET A 118 17.10 -0.29 26.66
N TYR A 119 16.05 -0.26 25.84
CA TYR A 119 14.75 0.32 26.17
C TYR A 119 13.70 -0.73 26.52
N LEU A 120 13.80 -1.91 25.89
CA LEU A 120 12.96 -3.09 26.14
C LEU A 120 13.86 -4.26 26.58
N PRO A 121 14.30 -4.34 27.88
CA PRO A 121 15.30 -5.33 28.34
C PRO A 121 14.89 -6.80 28.10
N TRP A 122 13.62 -7.05 27.93
CA TRP A 122 13.03 -8.36 27.65
C TRP A 122 12.95 -8.70 26.16
N PHE A 123 13.22 -7.74 25.26
CA PHE A 123 13.15 -7.96 23.82
C PHE A 123 14.11 -9.05 23.36
N ARG A 124 13.60 -10.04 22.63
CA ARG A 124 14.39 -11.17 22.10
C ARG A 124 13.87 -11.59 20.74
N VAL A 125 14.76 -12.09 19.90
CA VAL A 125 14.53 -12.97 18.75
C VAL A 125 15.10 -14.36 19.06
N ALA A 126 14.97 -15.35 18.17
CA ALA A 126 15.43 -16.72 18.42
C ALA A 126 16.93 -16.80 18.83
N ASP A 127 17.77 -15.97 18.21
CA ASP A 127 19.18 -15.81 18.56
C ASP A 127 19.36 -14.65 19.54
N GLU A 128 19.83 -14.97 20.76
CA GLU A 128 20.01 -13.96 21.81
C GLU A 128 21.16 -12.99 21.51
N GLU A 129 22.24 -13.45 20.88
CA GLU A 129 23.36 -12.60 20.49
C GLU A 129 22.93 -11.58 19.42
N VAL A 130 22.17 -12.03 18.43
CA VAL A 130 21.61 -11.17 17.38
C VAL A 130 20.60 -10.17 17.96
N SER A 131 19.80 -10.56 18.95
CA SER A 131 18.84 -9.68 19.63
C SER A 131 19.49 -8.41 20.16
N SER A 132 20.74 -8.53 20.68
CA SER A 132 21.50 -7.41 21.24
C SER A 132 22.07 -6.44 20.19
N LYS A 133 22.01 -6.80 18.90
CA LYS A 133 22.56 -6.04 17.77
C LYS A 133 21.50 -5.25 17.01
N ILE A 134 20.20 -5.53 17.24
CA ILE A 134 19.11 -4.81 16.58
C ILE A 134 18.99 -3.42 17.22
N THR A 135 19.33 -2.37 16.45
CA THR A 135 19.26 -0.96 16.89
C THR A 135 17.95 -0.29 16.44
N ILE A 136 17.64 0.88 17.02
CA ILE A 136 16.51 1.73 16.61
C ILE A 136 16.68 2.15 15.15
N ARG A 137 17.92 2.47 14.73
CA ARG A 137 18.25 2.81 13.33
C ARG A 137 17.93 1.67 12.37
N HIS A 138 18.23 0.43 12.73
CA HIS A 138 17.89 -0.73 11.90
C HIS A 138 16.39 -0.89 11.70
N LEU A 139 15.58 -0.61 12.73
CA LEU A 139 14.11 -0.64 12.60
C LEU A 139 13.61 0.46 11.66
N LEU A 140 14.08 1.71 11.84
CA LEU A 140 13.66 2.86 11.03
C LEU A 140 14.01 2.69 9.55
N HIS A 141 15.17 2.08 9.25
CA HIS A 141 15.65 1.87 7.88
C HIS A 141 15.27 0.51 7.28
N GLN A 142 14.45 -0.30 7.97
CA GLN A 142 14.02 -1.62 7.47
C GLN A 142 15.19 -2.58 7.23
N THR A 143 16.22 -2.52 8.08
CA THR A 143 17.45 -3.35 7.98
C THR A 143 17.65 -4.25 9.19
N SER A 144 16.60 -4.56 9.93
CA SER A 144 16.66 -5.38 11.14
C SER A 144 16.85 -6.87 10.87
N GLY A 145 16.48 -7.35 9.68
CA GLY A 145 16.49 -8.76 9.30
C GLY A 145 15.17 -9.51 9.55
N PHE A 146 14.14 -8.87 10.13
CA PHE A 146 12.83 -9.50 10.28
C PHE A 146 12.20 -9.84 8.94
N ASP A 147 11.63 -11.07 8.83
CA ASP A 147 10.86 -11.51 7.67
C ASP A 147 9.54 -10.73 7.55
N GLU A 148 9.24 -10.27 6.35
CA GLU A 148 7.96 -9.63 6.02
C GLU A 148 6.76 -10.54 6.31
N ARG A 149 6.89 -11.86 6.06
CA ARG A 149 5.81 -12.85 6.25
C ARG A 149 5.32 -12.95 7.70
N GLU A 150 6.21 -12.78 8.68
CA GLU A 150 5.81 -12.77 10.09
C GLU A 150 4.89 -11.60 10.42
N SER A 151 5.11 -10.45 9.80
CA SER A 151 4.26 -9.28 9.96
C SER A 151 2.84 -9.52 9.41
N TYR A 152 2.70 -10.19 8.28
CA TYR A 152 1.37 -10.52 7.71
C TYR A 152 0.56 -11.44 8.62
N VAL A 153 1.19 -12.45 9.24
CA VAL A 153 0.49 -13.34 10.17
C VAL A 153 -0.03 -12.55 11.39
N ARG A 154 0.75 -11.61 11.90
CA ARG A 154 0.33 -10.74 13.01
C ARG A 154 -0.73 -9.72 12.60
N ASN A 155 -0.71 -9.24 11.35
CA ASN A 155 -1.73 -8.36 10.79
C ASN A 155 -3.12 -9.05 10.71
N LEU A 156 -3.19 -10.38 10.82
CA LEU A 156 -4.45 -11.12 10.92
C LEU A 156 -5.09 -11.04 12.30
N SER A 157 -4.37 -10.58 13.31
CA SER A 157 -4.92 -10.40 14.65
C SER A 157 -6.07 -9.40 14.63
N THR A 158 -7.07 -9.67 15.46
CA THR A 158 -8.17 -8.74 15.77
C THR A 158 -8.09 -8.26 17.21
N ASP A 159 -6.98 -8.55 17.91
CA ASP A 159 -6.78 -8.16 19.30
C ASP A 159 -6.59 -6.65 19.39
N SER A 160 -7.51 -5.99 20.08
CA SER A 160 -7.50 -4.56 20.35
C SER A 160 -7.24 -4.23 21.83
N SER A 161 -6.87 -5.24 22.66
CA SER A 161 -6.50 -5.04 24.06
C SER A 161 -5.31 -4.07 24.21
N VAL A 162 -5.17 -3.48 25.37
CA VAL A 162 -4.06 -2.54 25.67
C VAL A 162 -2.71 -3.24 25.56
N GLU A 163 -2.67 -4.51 25.92
CA GLU A 163 -1.48 -5.36 25.94
C GLU A 163 -1.12 -5.95 24.55
N ALA A 164 -2.03 -5.88 23.57
CA ALA A 164 -1.90 -6.56 22.28
C ALA A 164 -0.56 -6.26 21.58
N LEU A 165 -0.16 -4.99 21.55
CA LEU A 165 1.10 -4.59 20.92
C LEU A 165 2.31 -5.20 21.62
N GLU A 166 2.41 -5.08 22.95
CA GLU A 166 3.51 -5.65 23.72
C GLU A 166 3.54 -7.18 23.62
N MET A 167 2.40 -7.85 23.73
CA MET A 167 2.30 -9.31 23.61
C MET A 167 2.77 -9.78 22.22
N SER A 168 2.42 -9.06 21.17
CA SER A 168 2.87 -9.34 19.81
C SER A 168 4.39 -9.22 19.65
N ILE A 169 5.00 -8.19 20.27
CA ILE A 169 6.46 -8.02 20.23
C ILE A 169 7.18 -9.07 21.09
N ARG A 170 6.61 -9.46 22.23
CA ARG A 170 7.14 -10.56 23.05
C ARG A 170 7.14 -11.91 22.33
N ALA A 171 6.17 -12.13 21.45
CA ALA A 171 6.10 -13.35 20.63
C ALA A 171 7.21 -13.45 19.57
N LEU A 172 7.98 -12.38 19.32
CA LEU A 172 9.16 -12.42 18.44
C LEU A 172 10.34 -13.23 19.00
N ASN A 173 10.27 -13.70 20.24
CA ASN A 173 11.33 -14.47 20.88
C ASN A 173 11.67 -15.79 20.18
N THR A 174 10.86 -16.24 19.22
CA THR A 174 11.11 -17.40 18.36
C THR A 174 11.36 -17.03 16.90
N ALA A 175 11.34 -15.73 16.57
CA ALA A 175 11.53 -15.26 15.21
C ALA A 175 12.99 -15.45 14.75
N GLU A 176 13.17 -16.06 13.59
CA GLU A 176 14.45 -16.16 12.91
C GLU A 176 14.60 -14.96 11.95
N LEU A 177 15.77 -14.36 11.90
CA LEU A 177 16.07 -13.27 10.98
C LEU A 177 16.57 -13.82 9.64
N ASN A 178 16.18 -13.17 8.53
CA ASN A 178 16.61 -13.55 7.19
C ASN A 178 18.10 -13.20 6.94
N PHE A 179 18.62 -12.19 7.65
CA PHE A 179 20.01 -11.72 7.57
C PHE A 179 20.40 -10.96 8.86
N ALA A 180 21.69 -10.69 9.02
CA ALA A 180 22.18 -9.94 10.19
C ALA A 180 21.69 -8.49 10.17
N PRO A 181 21.38 -7.88 11.35
CA PRO A 181 20.97 -6.48 11.44
C PRO A 181 21.96 -5.53 10.74
N GLY A 182 21.47 -4.71 9.84
CA GLY A 182 22.23 -3.76 9.03
C GLY A 182 22.78 -4.32 7.71
N GLU A 183 22.66 -5.61 7.43
CA GLU A 183 23.25 -6.25 6.25
C GLU A 183 22.46 -5.99 4.96
N ALA A 184 21.13 -6.02 5.02
CA ALA A 184 20.27 -5.88 3.86
C ALA A 184 18.96 -5.16 4.21
N PHE A 185 18.20 -4.80 3.18
CA PHE A 185 16.86 -4.24 3.31
C PHE A 185 15.80 -5.33 3.18
N GLU A 186 14.87 -5.36 4.12
CA GLU A 186 13.62 -6.09 4.00
C GLU A 186 12.49 -5.29 4.66
N TYR A 187 11.52 -4.88 3.84
CA TYR A 187 10.37 -4.15 4.33
C TYR A 187 9.47 -5.05 5.20
N THR A 188 9.19 -4.62 6.44
CA THR A 188 8.32 -5.35 7.35
C THR A 188 7.59 -4.40 8.30
N ASN A 189 6.32 -4.68 8.59
CA ASN A 189 5.55 -3.93 9.58
C ASN A 189 6.11 -4.13 11.00
N THR A 190 6.73 -5.28 11.28
CA THR A 190 7.33 -5.62 12.58
C THR A 190 8.22 -4.52 13.11
N ASN A 191 9.03 -3.91 12.25
CA ASN A 191 9.95 -2.84 12.65
C ASN A 191 9.19 -1.65 13.25
N TYR A 192 8.13 -1.21 12.61
CA TYR A 192 7.36 -0.05 13.04
C TYR A 192 6.42 -0.37 14.21
N ASP A 193 5.98 -1.62 14.34
CA ASP A 193 5.25 -2.07 15.53
C ASP A 193 6.15 -2.03 16.77
N ILE A 194 7.43 -2.41 16.66
CA ILE A 194 8.42 -2.27 17.74
C ILE A 194 8.65 -0.79 18.07
N LEU A 195 8.79 0.08 17.04
CA LEU A 195 8.94 1.53 17.24
C LEU A 195 7.73 2.14 17.95
N GLY A 196 6.51 1.69 17.62
CA GLY A 196 5.29 2.12 18.34
C GLY A 196 5.30 1.71 19.81
N LEU A 197 5.75 0.50 20.12
CA LEU A 197 5.92 0.07 21.52
C LEU A 197 6.99 0.88 22.26
N LEU A 198 8.06 1.27 21.59
CA LEU A 198 9.09 2.16 22.16
C LEU A 198 8.51 3.54 22.47
N ILE A 199 7.68 4.10 21.58
CA ILE A 199 6.97 5.36 21.85
C ILE A 199 6.13 5.21 23.12
N GLN A 200 5.32 4.15 23.21
CA GLN A 200 4.50 3.90 24.39
C GLN A 200 5.33 3.77 25.68
N THR A 201 6.40 3.00 25.63
CA THR A 201 7.24 2.72 26.81
C THR A 201 7.98 3.95 27.32
N LEU A 202 8.51 4.78 26.42
CA LEU A 202 9.40 5.89 26.78
C LEU A 202 8.67 7.21 27.01
N SER A 203 7.49 7.38 26.42
CA SER A 203 6.62 8.53 26.69
C SER A 203 5.81 8.34 27.98
N GLY A 204 5.50 7.09 28.36
CA GLY A 204 4.57 6.77 29.43
C GLY A 204 3.10 6.96 29.05
N GLN A 205 2.82 7.25 27.76
CA GLN A 205 1.48 7.38 27.18
C GLN A 205 1.17 6.16 26.31
N SER A 206 -0.09 5.92 25.97
CA SER A 206 -0.39 4.97 24.89
C SER A 206 0.14 5.52 23.55
N TYR A 207 0.42 4.63 22.58
CA TYR A 207 0.82 5.04 21.23
C TYR A 207 -0.19 6.03 20.63
N GLU A 208 -1.47 5.74 20.80
CA GLU A 208 -2.56 6.57 20.32
C GLU A 208 -2.51 7.99 20.89
N GLN A 209 -2.45 8.11 22.21
CA GLN A 209 -2.37 9.41 22.87
C GLN A 209 -1.16 10.21 22.45
N TYR A 210 0.00 9.55 22.32
CA TYR A 210 1.21 10.23 21.88
C TYR A 210 1.08 10.79 20.45
N ILE A 211 0.55 10.00 19.52
CA ILE A 211 0.36 10.45 18.13
C ILE A 211 -0.63 11.61 18.05
N GLU A 212 -1.75 11.51 18.76
CA GLU A 212 -2.76 12.58 18.81
C GLU A 212 -2.17 13.86 19.40
N GLU A 213 -1.63 13.82 20.62
CA GLU A 213 -1.14 15.01 21.34
C GLU A 213 0.15 15.62 20.79
N LYS A 214 1.04 14.80 20.19
CA LYS A 214 2.38 15.24 19.77
C LYS A 214 2.53 15.44 18.27
N ILE A 215 1.61 14.92 17.46
CA ILE A 215 1.68 15.01 16.00
C ILE A 215 0.39 15.59 15.42
N PHE A 216 -0.78 14.98 15.68
CA PHE A 216 -2.03 15.41 15.05
C PHE A 216 -2.47 16.80 15.53
N ASP A 217 -2.60 17.00 16.84
CA ASP A 217 -3.01 18.28 17.41
C ASP A 217 -2.08 19.44 17.01
N PRO A 218 -0.72 19.34 17.11
CA PRO A 218 0.16 20.43 16.72
C PRO A 218 0.19 20.73 15.22
N LEU A 219 -0.30 19.80 14.38
CA LEU A 219 -0.43 19.96 12.93
C LEU A 219 -1.85 20.31 12.47
N ASP A 220 -2.77 20.58 13.40
CA ASP A 220 -4.19 20.83 13.10
C ASP A 220 -4.81 19.71 12.22
N MET A 221 -4.48 18.44 12.52
CA MET A 221 -4.95 17.25 11.77
C MET A 221 -6.26 16.74 12.39
N ASP A 222 -7.32 17.55 12.34
CA ASP A 222 -8.59 17.33 13.05
C ASP A 222 -9.42 16.15 12.49
N GLN A 223 -9.13 15.69 11.27
CA GLN A 223 -9.77 14.53 10.63
C GLN A 223 -8.84 13.31 10.60
N SER A 224 -7.86 13.28 11.52
CA SER A 224 -6.94 12.17 11.69
C SER A 224 -7.24 11.42 12.98
N TYR A 225 -7.19 10.09 12.92
CA TYR A 225 -7.64 9.25 14.01
C TYR A 225 -6.69 8.07 14.22
N THR A 226 -6.52 7.67 15.47
CA THR A 226 -5.73 6.50 15.87
C THR A 226 -6.62 5.27 16.11
N SER A 227 -7.94 5.39 15.90
CA SER A 227 -8.90 4.31 16.09
C SER A 227 -9.94 4.24 14.98
N LEU A 228 -10.39 3.02 14.66
CA LEU A 228 -11.47 2.80 13.69
C LEU A 228 -12.80 3.42 14.15
N GLU A 229 -13.06 3.44 15.46
CA GLU A 229 -14.27 4.05 16.01
C GLU A 229 -14.24 5.57 15.80
N GLY A 230 -13.12 6.23 16.10
CA GLY A 230 -12.93 7.66 15.84
C GLY A 230 -13.09 8.00 14.36
N ALA A 231 -12.43 7.27 13.47
CA ALA A 231 -12.54 7.48 12.03
C ALA A 231 -13.96 7.28 11.50
N ARG A 232 -14.70 6.29 11.99
CA ARG A 232 -16.13 6.10 11.67
C ARG A 232 -16.99 7.25 12.20
N GLY A 233 -16.70 7.75 13.40
CA GLY A 233 -17.33 8.96 13.95
C GLY A 233 -17.09 10.19 13.08
N GLY A 234 -15.92 10.31 12.48
CA GLY A 234 -15.53 11.31 11.48
C GLY A 234 -16.05 11.05 10.06
N ASN A 235 -16.97 10.10 9.87
CA ASN A 235 -17.52 9.74 8.56
C ASN A 235 -16.46 9.25 7.56
N MET A 236 -15.56 8.36 7.97
CA MET A 236 -14.57 7.77 7.06
C MET A 236 -15.23 7.18 5.79
N THR A 237 -14.46 7.13 4.71
CA THR A 237 -14.92 6.52 3.46
C THR A 237 -15.01 4.99 3.60
N ARG A 238 -15.86 4.38 2.79
CA ARG A 238 -15.87 2.92 2.59
C ARG A 238 -14.72 2.51 1.69
N GLY A 239 -14.15 1.33 1.97
CA GLY A 239 -13.13 0.72 1.16
C GLY A 239 -13.70 -0.26 0.14
N TYR A 240 -13.20 -0.23 -1.10
CA TYR A 240 -13.67 -1.04 -2.21
C TYR A 240 -12.56 -1.97 -2.73
N TYR A 241 -12.98 -3.17 -3.14
CA TYR A 241 -12.10 -4.19 -3.71
C TYR A 241 -12.75 -4.78 -4.98
N PRO A 242 -11.99 -5.11 -6.04
CA PRO A 242 -12.54 -5.68 -7.28
C PRO A 242 -12.81 -7.17 -7.14
N PHE A 243 -13.85 -7.55 -6.38
CA PHE A 243 -14.23 -8.95 -6.16
C PHE A 243 -14.71 -9.59 -7.47
N PHE A 244 -13.96 -10.52 -8.02
CA PHE A 244 -14.12 -11.08 -9.36
C PHE A 244 -14.23 -10.02 -10.47
N GLY A 245 -13.54 -8.90 -10.33
CA GLY A 245 -13.56 -7.80 -11.29
C GLY A 245 -14.72 -6.81 -11.11
N ILE A 246 -15.58 -7.00 -10.10
CA ILE A 246 -16.67 -6.09 -9.77
C ILE A 246 -16.26 -5.29 -8.52
N THR A 247 -16.18 -3.97 -8.65
CA THR A 247 -15.87 -3.10 -7.51
C THR A 247 -16.97 -3.22 -6.45
N THR A 248 -16.59 -3.73 -5.28
CA THR A 248 -17.51 -4.09 -4.19
C THR A 248 -16.97 -3.55 -2.87
N ALA A 249 -17.84 -3.02 -2.01
CA ALA A 249 -17.46 -2.59 -0.67
C ALA A 249 -16.97 -3.77 0.17
N TYR A 250 -15.78 -3.67 0.75
CA TYR A 250 -15.11 -4.79 1.43
C TYR A 250 -14.59 -4.45 2.83
N ASP A 251 -14.67 -3.21 3.25
CA ASP A 251 -14.12 -2.69 4.51
C ASP A 251 -14.67 -3.37 5.78
N HIS A 252 -15.88 -3.95 5.72
CA HIS A 252 -16.51 -4.63 6.86
C HIS A 252 -15.83 -5.97 7.24
N LEU A 253 -15.01 -6.54 6.36
CA LEU A 253 -14.26 -7.78 6.59
C LEU A 253 -12.81 -7.53 6.99
N MET A 254 -12.41 -6.26 7.10
CA MET A 254 -11.03 -5.91 7.44
C MET A 254 -10.70 -6.27 8.89
N PRO A 255 -9.59 -6.99 9.11
CA PRO A 255 -9.03 -7.06 10.44
C PRO A 255 -8.47 -5.70 10.81
N TYR A 256 -8.79 -5.25 11.98
CA TYR A 256 -8.17 -4.08 12.56
C TYR A 256 -7.77 -4.41 13.98
N SER A 257 -6.49 -4.37 14.28
CA SER A 257 -5.95 -4.65 15.58
C SER A 257 -5.11 -3.49 16.09
N ARG A 258 -4.90 -3.44 17.39
CA ARG A 258 -3.99 -2.46 18.00
C ARG A 258 -2.54 -2.68 17.59
N ILE A 259 -2.17 -3.90 17.23
CA ILE A 259 -0.81 -4.30 16.87
C ILE A 259 -0.28 -3.50 15.68
N VAL A 260 -1.11 -3.31 14.65
CA VAL A 260 -0.69 -2.71 13.37
C VAL A 260 -0.81 -1.18 13.33
N LYS A 261 -1.26 -0.54 14.41
CA LYS A 261 -1.43 0.93 14.41
C LYS A 261 -0.17 1.68 14.03
N PRO A 262 1.02 1.36 14.59
CA PRO A 262 2.24 2.09 14.27
C PRO A 262 2.73 1.88 12.84
N SER A 263 2.42 0.74 12.25
CA SER A 263 2.90 0.37 10.92
C SER A 263 1.90 0.64 9.79
N ALA A 264 0.56 0.57 10.07
CA ALA A 264 -0.44 0.61 9.02
C ALA A 264 -1.86 0.97 9.49
N GLY A 265 -2.07 1.37 10.74
CA GLY A 265 -3.41 1.45 11.31
C GLY A 265 -3.90 2.86 11.65
N LEU A 266 -3.30 3.92 11.12
CA LEU A 266 -3.78 5.28 11.29
C LEU A 266 -4.78 5.66 10.20
N PHE A 267 -5.62 6.64 10.52
CA PHE A 267 -6.60 7.23 9.61
C PHE A 267 -6.32 8.72 9.46
N SER A 268 -6.51 9.25 8.26
CA SER A 268 -6.34 10.68 7.99
C SER A 268 -7.10 11.11 6.75
N SER A 269 -7.27 12.41 6.58
CA SER A 269 -7.83 13.04 5.39
C SER A 269 -6.73 13.56 4.46
N ALA A 270 -7.09 13.91 3.23
CA ALA A 270 -6.14 14.53 2.31
C ALA A 270 -5.75 15.93 2.79
N GLU A 271 -6.68 16.69 3.37
CA GLU A 271 -6.43 17.99 3.97
C GLU A 271 -5.37 17.88 5.07
N ASP A 272 -5.60 17.04 6.09
CA ASP A 272 -4.69 16.86 7.22
C ASP A 272 -3.28 16.41 6.79
N LEU A 273 -3.20 15.51 5.82
CA LEU A 273 -1.90 15.04 5.31
C LEU A 273 -1.13 16.14 4.56
N THR A 274 -1.80 17.18 4.05
CA THR A 274 -1.09 18.38 3.53
C THR A 274 -0.37 19.13 4.65
N HIS A 275 -0.95 19.22 5.85
CA HIS A 275 -0.30 19.83 7.03
C HIS A 275 0.95 19.05 7.44
N PHE A 276 0.85 17.70 7.46
CA PHE A 276 2.01 16.83 7.68
C PHE A 276 3.11 17.04 6.63
N LEU A 277 2.75 17.17 5.33
CA LEU A 277 3.72 17.43 4.26
C LEU A 277 4.34 18.83 4.37
N ILE A 278 3.59 19.85 4.79
CA ILE A 278 4.16 21.19 5.06
C ILE A 278 5.25 21.08 6.11
N ALA A 279 4.99 20.38 7.22
CA ALA A 279 6.01 20.20 8.25
C ALA A 279 7.27 19.48 7.72
N GLN A 280 7.12 18.49 6.82
CA GLN A 280 8.24 17.80 6.19
C GLN A 280 9.04 18.73 5.24
N LEU A 281 8.37 19.55 4.44
CA LEU A 281 8.97 20.49 3.49
C LEU A 281 9.59 21.70 4.19
N ASN A 282 8.94 22.19 5.25
CA ASN A 282 9.31 23.40 5.98
C ASN A 282 10.17 23.09 7.22
N GLN A 283 11.10 22.14 7.10
CA GLN A 283 12.14 21.86 8.09
C GLN A 283 11.59 21.62 9.51
N GLY A 284 10.43 20.96 9.61
CA GLY A 284 9.77 20.65 10.88
C GLY A 284 8.87 21.75 11.43
N GLN A 285 8.62 22.80 10.65
CA GLN A 285 7.77 23.92 11.06
C GLN A 285 6.39 23.83 10.43
N TYR A 286 5.36 24.07 11.24
CA TYR A 286 3.98 24.23 10.77
C TYR A 286 3.32 25.41 11.50
N GLN A 287 2.81 26.39 10.78
CA GLN A 287 2.14 27.58 11.33
C GLN A 287 2.93 28.30 12.46
N GLY A 288 4.26 28.28 12.37
CA GLY A 288 5.15 28.88 13.38
C GLY A 288 5.45 27.99 14.59
N ASN A 289 4.91 26.78 14.64
CA ASN A 289 5.21 25.78 15.67
C ASN A 289 6.27 24.79 15.15
N ALA A 290 7.30 24.54 15.94
CA ALA A 290 8.28 23.49 15.63
C ALA A 290 7.78 22.12 16.12
N ILE A 291 7.56 21.20 15.18
CA ILE A 291 7.20 19.81 15.48
C ILE A 291 8.45 18.97 15.71
N LEU A 292 9.52 19.32 15.01
CA LEU A 292 10.84 18.71 15.09
C LEU A 292 11.88 19.73 14.60
N SER A 293 13.14 19.66 15.06
CA SER A 293 14.19 20.54 14.56
C SER A 293 14.59 20.22 13.11
N GLU A 294 15.11 21.20 12.40
CA GLU A 294 15.64 21.07 11.03
C GLU A 294 16.67 19.94 10.92
N GLU A 295 17.61 19.85 11.89
CA GLU A 295 18.62 18.78 11.92
C GLU A 295 17.98 17.39 11.97
N ARG A 296 16.91 17.24 12.73
CA ARG A 296 16.21 15.95 12.88
C ARG A 296 15.35 15.61 11.66
N ILE A 297 14.75 16.59 11.03
CA ILE A 297 14.08 16.41 9.72
C ILE A 297 15.09 15.97 8.66
N ALA A 298 16.24 16.62 8.57
CA ALA A 298 17.28 16.24 7.63
C ALA A 298 17.79 14.80 7.89
N THR A 299 17.93 14.43 9.17
CA THR A 299 18.27 13.04 9.55
C THR A 299 17.19 12.06 9.13
N LEU A 300 15.91 12.40 9.33
CA LEU A 300 14.75 11.58 8.98
C LEU A 300 14.67 11.31 7.47
N HIS A 301 15.06 12.28 6.65
CA HIS A 301 15.05 12.19 5.19
C HIS A 301 16.32 11.57 4.59
N THR A 302 17.38 11.36 5.39
CA THR A 302 18.64 10.80 4.88
C THR A 302 18.53 9.29 4.67
N PRO A 303 18.80 8.76 3.46
CA PRO A 303 18.79 7.32 3.21
C PRO A 303 19.80 6.58 4.11
N GLY A 304 19.33 5.56 4.83
CA GLY A 304 20.19 4.65 5.59
C GLY A 304 20.63 3.43 4.82
N ILE A 305 19.90 3.11 3.74
CA ILE A 305 20.25 2.05 2.80
C ILE A 305 19.89 2.46 1.39
N GLN A 306 20.73 2.10 0.43
CA GLN A 306 20.50 2.33 -1.00
C GLN A 306 20.22 1.00 -1.71
N PHE A 307 19.23 0.98 -2.58
CA PHE A 307 18.88 -0.17 -3.43
C PHE A 307 19.60 -0.09 -4.78
N SER A 308 19.82 1.14 -5.26
CA SER A 308 20.51 1.48 -6.50
C SER A 308 21.12 2.88 -6.36
N GLU A 309 21.80 3.34 -7.42
CA GLU A 309 22.32 4.72 -7.50
C GLU A 309 21.21 5.78 -7.28
N ASN A 310 19.96 5.46 -7.69
CA ASN A 310 18.85 6.41 -7.75
C ASN A 310 17.71 6.11 -6.77
N ALA A 311 17.87 5.11 -5.90
CA ALA A 311 16.81 4.71 -4.98
C ALA A 311 17.37 4.19 -3.65
N GLY A 312 16.66 4.50 -2.55
CA GLY A 312 17.00 4.07 -1.21
C GLY A 312 15.82 4.13 -0.26
N TYR A 313 16.09 3.87 1.03
CA TYR A 313 15.12 4.00 2.09
C TYR A 313 15.70 4.81 3.25
N ALA A 314 14.98 5.85 3.62
CA ALA A 314 15.23 6.67 4.81
C ALA A 314 14.34 6.21 5.98
N MET A 315 14.12 7.06 6.98
CA MET A 315 13.30 6.70 8.14
C MET A 315 11.80 6.89 7.84
N GLY A 316 11.16 5.85 7.34
CA GLY A 316 9.75 5.88 6.93
C GLY A 316 9.51 6.41 5.52
N TRP A 317 10.54 6.62 4.72
CA TRP A 317 10.44 7.17 3.38
C TRP A 317 11.27 6.38 2.37
N SER A 318 10.69 6.04 1.25
CA SER A 318 11.45 5.65 0.06
C SER A 318 11.98 6.91 -0.61
N VAL A 319 13.21 6.86 -1.09
CA VAL A 319 13.91 8.00 -1.70
C VAL A 319 14.23 7.66 -3.14
N PHE A 320 13.88 8.55 -4.06
CA PHE A 320 14.10 8.36 -5.49
C PHE A 320 14.62 9.63 -6.15
N SER A 321 15.43 9.47 -7.21
CA SER A 321 15.80 10.56 -8.12
C SER A 321 14.76 10.69 -9.23
N PHE A 322 14.47 11.93 -9.64
CA PHE A 322 13.49 12.28 -10.68
C PHE A 322 14.13 12.97 -11.87
N PRO A 323 14.79 12.23 -12.81
CA PRO A 323 15.45 12.82 -13.96
C PRO A 323 14.52 13.66 -14.85
N ASP A 324 13.26 13.24 -15.00
CA ASP A 324 12.26 13.92 -15.81
C ASP A 324 11.90 15.32 -15.28
N MET A 325 12.15 15.58 -14.00
CA MET A 325 11.93 16.88 -13.36
C MET A 325 13.16 17.81 -13.40
N ALA A 326 14.30 17.37 -13.96
CA ALA A 326 15.51 18.19 -13.99
C ALA A 326 15.31 19.54 -14.70
N SER A 327 14.44 19.60 -15.71
CA SER A 327 14.16 20.82 -16.47
C SER A 327 13.50 21.95 -15.66
N VAL A 328 12.88 21.64 -14.55
CA VAL A 328 12.16 22.59 -13.68
C VAL A 328 12.91 22.88 -12.39
N THR A 329 14.08 22.27 -12.16
CA THR A 329 14.92 22.53 -10.99
C THR A 329 15.94 23.64 -11.25
N PRO A 330 16.43 24.33 -10.20
CA PRO A 330 17.58 25.22 -10.31
C PRO A 330 18.80 24.47 -10.89
N ASN A 331 19.45 25.07 -11.89
CA ASN A 331 20.66 24.53 -12.54
C ASN A 331 20.47 23.16 -13.26
N ASN A 332 19.25 22.76 -13.58
CA ASN A 332 18.92 21.46 -14.16
C ASN A 332 19.47 20.27 -13.32
N SER A 333 19.49 20.41 -12.01
CA SER A 333 19.81 19.30 -11.11
C SER A 333 18.71 18.23 -11.16
N ILE A 334 19.08 16.97 -10.96
CA ILE A 334 18.08 15.90 -10.79
C ILE A 334 17.57 15.95 -9.35
N PRO A 335 16.28 16.29 -9.12
CA PRO A 335 15.78 16.41 -7.78
C PRO A 335 15.60 15.05 -7.13
N ILE A 336 15.72 15.04 -5.80
CA ILE A 336 15.42 13.89 -4.97
C ILE A 336 14.03 14.08 -4.37
N GLY A 337 13.16 13.09 -4.57
CA GLY A 337 11.87 13.04 -3.91
C GLY A 337 11.78 11.93 -2.88
N LEU A 338 10.98 12.18 -1.88
CA LEU A 338 10.64 11.24 -0.84
C LEU A 338 9.17 10.82 -1.00
N THR A 339 8.91 9.54 -0.82
CA THR A 339 7.57 8.98 -0.96
C THR A 339 7.32 7.88 0.05
N HIS A 340 6.07 7.70 0.42
CA HIS A 340 5.60 6.46 1.02
C HIS A 340 4.24 6.10 0.45
N ALA A 341 4.07 4.83 0.12
CA ALA A 341 2.79 4.27 -0.31
C ALA A 341 2.11 3.54 0.87
N GLY A 342 0.80 3.55 0.86
CA GLY A 342 -0.03 2.79 1.81
C GLY A 342 -1.01 1.90 1.07
N GLU A 343 -1.03 0.63 1.46
CA GLU A 343 -1.89 -0.38 0.86
C GLU A 343 -2.61 -1.16 1.96
N TRP A 344 -3.92 -1.22 1.84
CA TRP A 344 -4.78 -2.07 2.64
C TRP A 344 -6.01 -2.48 1.83
N VAL A 345 -6.62 -3.60 2.18
CA VAL A 345 -7.83 -4.02 1.45
C VAL A 345 -8.87 -2.90 1.45
N GLY A 346 -9.19 -2.41 0.26
CA GLY A 346 -10.13 -1.30 0.06
C GLY A 346 -9.51 0.10 0.06
N TYR A 347 -8.23 0.27 0.38
CA TYR A 347 -7.61 1.59 0.46
C TYR A 347 -6.22 1.59 -0.14
N THR A 348 -5.94 2.64 -0.90
CA THR A 348 -4.60 2.95 -1.42
C THR A 348 -4.29 4.40 -1.14
N SER A 349 -3.10 4.69 -0.64
CA SER A 349 -2.64 6.03 -0.32
C SER A 349 -1.22 6.25 -0.79
N LEU A 350 -0.88 7.49 -1.08
CA LEU A 350 0.48 7.89 -1.47
C LEU A 350 0.78 9.30 -0.98
N LEU A 351 1.95 9.47 -0.40
CA LEU A 351 2.59 10.76 -0.19
C LEU A 351 3.82 10.86 -1.08
N VAL A 352 3.98 11.99 -1.73
CA VAL A 352 5.19 12.36 -2.48
C VAL A 352 5.56 13.77 -2.09
N PHE A 353 6.83 14.05 -1.82
CA PHE A 353 7.30 15.42 -1.75
C PHE A 353 8.72 15.55 -2.29
N ILE A 354 9.00 16.71 -2.87
CA ILE A 354 10.25 17.01 -3.55
C ILE A 354 10.78 18.32 -2.95
N PRO A 355 11.69 18.24 -1.96
CA PRO A 355 12.17 19.40 -1.22
C PRO A 355 12.76 20.50 -2.12
N GLU A 356 13.53 20.14 -3.15
CA GLU A 356 14.15 21.11 -4.07
C GLU A 356 13.12 21.91 -4.89
N LEU A 357 11.91 21.37 -5.08
CA LEU A 357 10.80 22.01 -5.78
C LEU A 357 9.74 22.53 -4.81
N GLU A 358 9.97 22.42 -3.50
CA GLU A 358 9.05 22.80 -2.44
C GLU A 358 7.62 22.26 -2.67
N THR A 359 7.50 21.09 -3.31
CA THR A 359 6.21 20.54 -3.75
C THR A 359 5.90 19.25 -3.03
N GLY A 360 4.65 19.11 -2.56
CA GLY A 360 4.14 17.91 -1.91
C GLY A 360 2.77 17.50 -2.45
N ILE A 361 2.55 16.19 -2.57
CA ILE A 361 1.31 15.58 -3.09
C ILE A 361 0.79 14.57 -2.09
N VAL A 362 -0.50 14.67 -1.82
CA VAL A 362 -1.33 13.67 -1.14
C VAL A 362 -2.26 13.03 -2.16
N LEU A 363 -2.31 11.71 -2.21
CA LEU A 363 -3.28 10.94 -2.98
C LEU A 363 -3.89 9.85 -2.09
N LEU A 364 -5.21 9.90 -1.90
CA LEU A 364 -5.98 8.92 -1.17
C LEU A 364 -7.07 8.34 -2.08
N MET A 365 -7.16 7.02 -2.15
CA MET A 365 -8.15 6.30 -2.97
C MET A 365 -8.87 5.28 -2.10
N ASN A 366 -10.18 5.22 -2.21
CA ASN A 366 -11.00 4.24 -1.49
C ASN A 366 -11.15 2.92 -2.26
N LYS A 367 -10.15 2.56 -3.04
CA LYS A 367 -10.04 1.28 -3.75
C LYS A 367 -8.64 0.72 -3.66
N HIS A 368 -8.55 -0.60 -3.53
CA HIS A 368 -7.31 -1.34 -3.63
C HIS A 368 -7.48 -2.50 -4.61
N ASP A 369 -6.63 -2.55 -5.62
CA ASP A 369 -6.51 -3.68 -6.55
C ASP A 369 -5.04 -4.06 -6.70
N PRO A 370 -4.58 -5.12 -6.03
CA PRO A 370 -3.18 -5.54 -6.08
C PRO A 370 -2.66 -5.79 -7.50
N ALA A 371 -3.54 -6.16 -8.42
CA ALA A 371 -3.18 -6.38 -9.83
C ALA A 371 -2.92 -5.08 -10.61
N ARG A 372 -3.23 -3.92 -10.00
CA ARG A 372 -3.13 -2.60 -10.64
C ARG A 372 -2.32 -1.57 -9.85
N MET A 373 -1.52 -2.02 -8.88
CA MET A 373 -0.73 -1.12 -8.05
C MET A 373 0.23 -0.20 -8.82
N PRO A 374 0.92 -0.66 -9.90
CA PRO A 374 1.75 0.23 -10.70
C PRO A 374 0.97 1.39 -11.32
N GLU A 375 -0.27 1.13 -11.78
CA GLU A 375 -1.15 2.18 -12.31
C GLU A 375 -1.57 3.16 -11.22
N TYR A 376 -1.93 2.68 -10.02
CA TYR A 376 -2.33 3.53 -8.90
C TYR A 376 -1.20 4.44 -8.44
N PHE A 377 0.01 3.94 -8.31
CA PHE A 377 1.16 4.75 -7.92
C PHE A 377 1.56 5.76 -9.01
N SER A 378 1.38 5.40 -10.29
CA SER A 378 1.65 6.33 -11.39
C SER A 378 0.75 7.57 -11.36
N ILE A 379 -0.46 7.49 -10.75
CA ILE A 379 -1.31 8.65 -10.56
C ILE A 379 -0.64 9.70 -9.67
N GLY A 380 -0.10 9.28 -8.53
CA GLY A 380 0.57 10.21 -7.60
C GLY A 380 1.84 10.83 -8.18
N TRP A 381 2.62 10.05 -8.93
CA TRP A 381 3.79 10.58 -9.64
C TRP A 381 3.41 11.57 -10.73
N SER A 382 2.35 11.27 -11.50
CA SER A 382 1.83 12.17 -12.53
C SER A 382 1.27 13.46 -11.93
N LEU A 383 0.63 13.38 -10.75
CA LEU A 383 0.19 14.57 -10.01
C LEU A 383 1.40 15.43 -9.59
N ALA A 384 2.51 14.82 -9.18
CA ALA A 384 3.73 15.56 -8.86
C ALA A 384 4.33 16.25 -10.12
N MET A 385 4.29 15.59 -11.28
CA MET A 385 4.70 16.18 -12.56
C MET A 385 3.80 17.37 -12.93
N LEU A 386 2.48 17.17 -12.91
CA LEU A 386 1.50 18.22 -13.20
C LEU A 386 1.63 19.42 -12.25
N ALA A 387 1.86 19.18 -10.95
CA ALA A 387 2.01 20.24 -9.96
C ALA A 387 3.26 21.12 -10.18
N VAL A 388 4.21 20.66 -10.97
CA VAL A 388 5.40 21.46 -11.37
C VAL A 388 5.37 21.88 -12.84
N GLY A 389 4.19 21.78 -13.50
CA GLY A 389 3.96 22.23 -14.87
C GLY A 389 4.52 21.32 -15.96
N LEU A 390 4.75 20.06 -15.64
CA LEU A 390 5.21 19.03 -16.59
C LEU A 390 4.05 18.13 -17.03
N GLU A 391 4.20 17.46 -18.15
CA GLU A 391 3.23 16.46 -18.62
C GLU A 391 3.20 15.26 -17.67
N PRO A 392 2.03 14.60 -17.48
CA PRO A 392 1.92 13.41 -16.67
C PRO A 392 2.77 12.27 -17.24
N LEU A 393 3.23 11.36 -16.37
CA LEU A 393 3.98 10.19 -16.80
C LEU A 393 3.12 9.30 -17.72
N GLU A 394 3.77 8.68 -18.69
CA GLU A 394 3.12 7.61 -19.46
C GLU A 394 2.60 6.53 -18.50
N PRO A 395 1.33 6.10 -18.63
CA PRO A 395 0.74 5.16 -17.70
C PRO A 395 1.56 3.87 -17.61
N GLN A 396 2.13 3.59 -16.44
CA GLN A 396 2.73 2.29 -16.19
C GLN A 396 1.61 1.27 -16.16
N SER A 397 1.65 0.32 -17.07
CA SER A 397 0.65 -0.73 -17.08
C SER A 397 1.14 -1.93 -16.28
N ALA A 398 0.29 -2.49 -15.41
CA ALA A 398 0.54 -3.80 -14.83
C ALA A 398 0.85 -4.81 -15.95
N ASP A 399 1.66 -5.83 -15.66
CA ASP A 399 2.00 -6.85 -16.63
C ASP A 399 0.75 -7.62 -17.11
N PHE A 400 0.89 -8.34 -18.22
CA PHE A 400 -0.23 -9.08 -18.80
C PHE A 400 -0.83 -10.10 -17.80
N ILE A 401 0.01 -10.75 -16.99
CA ILE A 401 -0.44 -11.76 -16.02
C ILE A 401 -1.20 -11.08 -14.88
N GLY A 402 -0.66 -10.03 -14.28
CA GLY A 402 -1.32 -9.27 -13.23
C GLY A 402 -2.71 -8.79 -13.66
N LYS A 403 -2.82 -8.10 -14.80
CA LYS A 403 -4.10 -7.62 -15.33
C LYS A 403 -5.14 -8.71 -15.57
N ASN A 404 -4.70 -9.90 -15.98
CA ASN A 404 -5.59 -10.98 -16.43
C ASN A 404 -5.66 -12.15 -15.45
N ILE A 405 -5.04 -12.07 -14.27
CA ILE A 405 -4.94 -13.21 -13.35
C ILE A 405 -6.31 -13.83 -13.01
N ARG A 406 -7.34 -13.00 -12.80
CA ARG A 406 -8.71 -13.46 -12.52
C ARG A 406 -9.30 -14.25 -13.70
N VAL A 407 -9.11 -13.73 -14.91
CA VAL A 407 -9.58 -14.37 -16.14
C VAL A 407 -8.81 -15.67 -16.40
N LEU A 408 -7.48 -15.64 -16.24
CA LEU A 408 -6.64 -16.83 -16.42
C LEU A 408 -7.02 -17.95 -15.45
N LEU A 409 -7.22 -17.63 -14.16
CA LEU A 409 -7.68 -18.60 -13.17
C LEU A 409 -9.09 -19.15 -13.50
N ALA A 410 -10.03 -18.29 -13.91
CA ALA A 410 -11.35 -18.72 -14.33
C ALA A 410 -11.29 -19.67 -15.54
N VAL A 411 -10.48 -19.37 -16.55
CA VAL A 411 -10.27 -20.24 -17.71
C VAL A 411 -9.73 -21.61 -17.28
N VAL A 412 -8.74 -21.64 -16.39
CA VAL A 412 -8.19 -22.90 -15.88
C VAL A 412 -9.25 -23.73 -15.15
N ILE A 413 -10.09 -23.11 -14.30
CA ILE A 413 -11.19 -23.77 -13.60
C ILE A 413 -12.19 -24.36 -14.59
N VAL A 414 -12.56 -23.62 -15.62
CA VAL A 414 -13.48 -24.09 -16.67
C VAL A 414 -12.89 -25.28 -17.45
N LEU A 415 -11.63 -25.20 -17.85
CA LEU A 415 -10.94 -26.27 -18.57
C LEU A 415 -10.86 -27.56 -17.73
N LEU A 416 -10.56 -27.44 -16.44
CA LEU A 416 -10.56 -28.55 -15.49
C LEU A 416 -11.97 -29.17 -15.37
N GLY A 417 -13.01 -28.32 -15.29
CA GLY A 417 -14.42 -28.75 -15.28
C GLY A 417 -14.80 -29.54 -16.54
N ILE A 418 -14.42 -29.05 -17.71
CA ILE A 418 -14.65 -29.76 -19.00
C ILE A 418 -13.90 -31.10 -18.99
N GLY A 419 -12.65 -31.12 -18.55
CA GLY A 419 -11.84 -32.33 -18.40
C GLY A 419 -12.50 -33.36 -17.47
N ALA A 420 -13.08 -32.92 -16.35
CA ALA A 420 -13.83 -33.75 -15.42
C ALA A 420 -15.07 -34.38 -16.07
N VAL A 421 -15.89 -33.58 -16.74
CA VAL A 421 -17.09 -34.09 -17.46
C VAL A 421 -16.70 -35.12 -18.53
N TRP A 422 -15.65 -34.81 -19.27
CA TRP A 422 -15.13 -35.76 -20.29
C TRP A 422 -14.66 -37.07 -19.65
N ALA A 423 -13.93 -37.04 -18.58
CA ALA A 423 -13.43 -38.22 -17.88
C ALA A 423 -14.58 -39.07 -17.31
N VAL A 424 -15.62 -38.46 -16.72
CA VAL A 424 -16.84 -39.18 -16.27
C VAL A 424 -17.54 -39.87 -17.43
N ARG A 425 -17.73 -39.16 -18.57
CA ARG A 425 -18.34 -39.75 -19.75
C ARG A 425 -17.56 -40.95 -20.29
N LYS A 426 -16.24 -40.85 -20.35
CA LYS A 426 -15.34 -41.95 -20.76
C LYS A 426 -15.43 -43.12 -19.83
N LEU A 427 -15.38 -42.92 -18.51
CA LEU A 427 -15.51 -43.97 -17.50
C LEU A 427 -16.86 -44.70 -17.59
N ARG A 428 -17.96 -43.99 -17.86
CA ARG A 428 -19.30 -44.57 -18.05
C ARG A 428 -19.44 -45.40 -19.33
N GLN A 429 -18.63 -45.11 -20.36
CA GLN A 429 -18.67 -45.82 -21.66
C GLN A 429 -17.83 -47.09 -21.65
N LEU A 430 -17.07 -47.40 -20.60
CA LEU A 430 -16.29 -48.61 -20.50
C LEU A 430 -17.24 -49.82 -20.46
N PRO A 431 -17.06 -50.82 -21.36
CA PRO A 431 -17.92 -51.99 -21.40
C PRO A 431 -17.81 -52.80 -20.11
N SER A 432 -18.96 -53.24 -19.57
CA SER A 432 -19.03 -54.11 -18.39
C SER A 432 -18.89 -55.57 -18.71
N LYS A 433 -18.55 -55.92 -19.95
CA LYS A 433 -18.50 -57.34 -20.40
C LYS A 433 -17.08 -57.87 -20.51
N SER A 434 -16.89 -59.09 -20.00
CA SER A 434 -15.77 -59.96 -20.23
C SER A 434 -15.47 -60.09 -21.73
N GLY A 435 -14.31 -59.64 -22.20
CA GLY A 435 -13.90 -59.66 -23.60
C GLY A 435 -13.36 -58.32 -24.15
N SER A 436 -13.19 -57.30 -23.33
CA SER A 436 -12.51 -56.07 -23.76
C SER A 436 -11.01 -56.33 -23.92
N ASP A 437 -10.46 -55.87 -25.05
CA ASP A 437 -9.03 -55.99 -25.39
C ASP A 437 -8.15 -55.49 -24.22
N SER A 438 -7.37 -56.41 -23.65
CA SER A 438 -6.44 -56.12 -22.54
C SER A 438 -5.57 -54.88 -22.82
N ARG A 439 -5.20 -54.63 -24.09
CA ARG A 439 -4.46 -53.45 -24.53
C ARG A 439 -5.23 -52.16 -24.36
N GLN A 440 -6.58 -52.16 -24.54
CA GLN A 440 -7.41 -50.99 -24.39
C GLN A 440 -7.55 -50.60 -22.91
N ASN A 441 -7.72 -51.57 -22.02
CA ASN A 441 -7.75 -51.35 -20.58
C ASN A 441 -6.41 -50.83 -20.06
N GLN A 442 -5.27 -51.36 -20.55
CA GLN A 442 -3.93 -50.91 -20.20
C GLN A 442 -3.66 -49.46 -20.66
N LYS A 443 -4.09 -49.09 -21.91
CA LYS A 443 -3.99 -47.71 -22.40
C LYS A 443 -4.80 -46.74 -21.54
N LEU A 444 -6.02 -47.10 -21.15
CA LEU A 444 -6.88 -46.30 -20.32
C LEU A 444 -6.28 -46.12 -18.90
N ALA A 445 -5.73 -47.21 -18.32
CA ALA A 445 -5.03 -47.16 -17.03
C ALA A 445 -3.87 -46.17 -17.07
N ILE A 446 -3.02 -46.23 -18.10
CA ILE A 446 -1.91 -45.30 -18.29
C ILE A 446 -2.42 -43.85 -18.42
N GLN A 447 -3.43 -43.61 -19.22
CA GLN A 447 -4.01 -42.25 -19.36
C GLN A 447 -4.57 -41.69 -18.05
N MET A 448 -5.28 -42.51 -17.27
CA MET A 448 -5.83 -42.09 -15.97
C MET A 448 -4.73 -41.86 -14.94
N THR A 449 -3.65 -42.65 -14.93
CA THR A 449 -2.50 -42.42 -14.06
C THR A 449 -1.77 -41.14 -14.43
N LEU A 450 -1.53 -40.88 -15.71
CA LEU A 450 -0.92 -39.63 -16.17
C LEU A 450 -1.74 -38.39 -15.75
N LEU A 451 -3.07 -38.46 -15.92
CA LEU A 451 -3.95 -37.38 -15.47
C LEU A 451 -3.90 -37.20 -13.94
N ALA A 452 -3.84 -38.28 -13.16
CA ALA A 452 -3.70 -38.19 -11.70
C ALA A 452 -2.36 -37.55 -11.28
N ILE A 453 -1.27 -37.88 -11.98
CA ILE A 453 0.04 -37.24 -11.76
C ILE A 453 -0.03 -35.76 -12.09
N VAL A 454 -0.69 -35.37 -13.19
CA VAL A 454 -0.87 -33.95 -13.56
C VAL A 454 -1.70 -33.22 -12.52
N ASP A 455 -2.81 -33.79 -12.04
CA ASP A 455 -3.64 -33.16 -11.00
C ASP A 455 -2.86 -33.00 -9.69
N LEU A 456 -2.07 -34.02 -9.29
CA LEU A 456 -1.22 -33.95 -8.11
C LEU A 456 -0.12 -32.90 -8.27
N ALA A 457 0.54 -32.87 -9.44
CA ALA A 457 1.56 -31.87 -9.72
C ALA A 457 0.99 -30.45 -9.71
N LEU A 458 -0.22 -30.25 -10.27
CA LEU A 458 -0.94 -28.96 -10.20
C LEU A 458 -1.29 -28.60 -8.75
N ALA A 459 -1.82 -29.55 -7.96
CA ALA A 459 -2.16 -29.29 -6.57
C ALA A 459 -0.93 -28.94 -5.73
N VAL A 460 0.18 -29.67 -5.91
CA VAL A 460 1.46 -29.38 -5.27
C VAL A 460 2.01 -28.04 -5.76
N GLY A 461 1.97 -27.78 -7.08
CA GLY A 461 2.38 -26.49 -7.64
C GLY A 461 1.59 -25.33 -7.04
N LEU A 462 0.26 -25.44 -6.93
CA LEU A 462 -0.60 -24.43 -6.34
C LEU A 462 -0.27 -24.15 -4.87
N LEU A 463 0.16 -25.14 -4.09
CA LEU A 463 0.60 -24.96 -2.69
C LEU A 463 1.90 -24.15 -2.59
N PHE A 464 2.75 -24.20 -3.62
CA PHE A 464 4.05 -23.55 -3.66
C PHE A 464 4.10 -22.32 -4.60
N ILE A 465 3.04 -22.08 -5.39
CA ILE A 465 2.95 -20.84 -6.17
C ILE A 465 2.85 -19.69 -5.18
N ARG A 466 3.87 -18.86 -5.19
CA ARG A 466 3.83 -17.52 -4.60
C ARG A 466 3.23 -16.60 -5.65
N LEU A 467 2.28 -15.76 -5.25
CA LEU A 467 1.83 -14.68 -6.11
C LEU A 467 3.04 -13.81 -6.45
N PRO A 468 3.20 -13.35 -7.71
CA PRO A 468 4.42 -12.65 -8.15
C PRO A 468 4.82 -11.45 -7.30
N GLU A 469 3.86 -10.79 -6.67
CA GLU A 469 4.04 -9.57 -5.88
C GLU A 469 3.88 -9.78 -4.37
N SER A 470 3.41 -10.94 -3.94
CA SER A 470 3.28 -11.26 -2.53
C SER A 470 3.97 -12.59 -2.23
N LYS A 471 4.78 -12.62 -1.18
CA LYS A 471 5.31 -13.86 -0.61
C LYS A 471 4.20 -14.70 0.06
N ASP A 472 2.93 -14.46 -0.31
CA ASP A 472 1.75 -14.91 0.40
C ASP A 472 1.44 -16.39 0.20
N THR A 473 1.06 -17.03 1.28
CA THR A 473 0.40 -18.33 1.24
C THR A 473 -1.05 -18.19 0.79
N ILE A 474 -1.69 -19.26 0.31
CA ILE A 474 -3.13 -19.29 -0.02
C ILE A 474 -4.00 -18.69 1.08
N PHE A 475 -3.61 -18.88 2.34
CA PHE A 475 -4.35 -18.37 3.49
C PHE A 475 -4.29 -16.84 3.60
N LEU A 476 -3.13 -16.24 3.35
CA LEU A 476 -2.97 -14.80 3.31
C LEU A 476 -3.69 -14.20 2.09
N SER A 477 -3.62 -14.88 0.94
CA SER A 477 -4.36 -14.46 -0.25
C SER A 477 -5.87 -14.42 -0.03
N LEU A 478 -6.46 -15.35 0.75
CA LEU A 478 -7.89 -15.29 1.12
C LEU A 478 -8.27 -14.03 1.89
N ARG A 479 -7.32 -13.42 2.57
CA ARG A 479 -7.55 -12.23 3.37
C ARG A 479 -7.31 -10.94 2.60
N PHE A 480 -6.16 -10.84 1.93
CA PHE A 480 -5.72 -9.63 1.24
C PHE A 480 -6.13 -9.58 -0.24
N ASN A 481 -6.35 -10.75 -0.85
CA ASN A 481 -6.78 -10.94 -2.23
C ASN A 481 -7.93 -11.97 -2.29
N PRO A 482 -9.10 -11.68 -1.70
CA PRO A 482 -10.10 -12.69 -1.35
C PRO A 482 -10.65 -13.48 -2.55
N ASP A 483 -10.85 -12.87 -3.71
CA ASP A 483 -11.33 -13.54 -4.91
C ASP A 483 -10.24 -14.44 -5.51
N ILE A 484 -9.01 -13.97 -5.59
CA ILE A 484 -7.86 -14.75 -6.06
C ILE A 484 -7.60 -15.93 -5.10
N GLY A 485 -7.58 -15.66 -3.79
CA GLY A 485 -7.45 -16.70 -2.77
C GLY A 485 -8.55 -17.75 -2.84
N LEU A 486 -9.82 -17.34 -3.04
CA LEU A 486 -10.93 -18.26 -3.24
C LEU A 486 -10.77 -19.09 -4.51
N MET A 487 -10.34 -18.49 -5.62
CA MET A 487 -10.04 -19.22 -6.85
C MET A 487 -8.95 -20.27 -6.67
N TYR A 488 -7.88 -19.95 -5.92
CA TYR A 488 -6.84 -20.93 -5.57
C TYR A 488 -7.38 -22.08 -4.73
N VAL A 489 -8.21 -21.81 -3.72
CA VAL A 489 -8.86 -22.83 -2.89
C VAL A 489 -9.75 -23.73 -3.74
N LEU A 490 -10.58 -23.17 -4.63
CA LEU A 490 -11.44 -23.91 -5.55
C LEU A 490 -10.61 -24.78 -6.49
N LEU A 491 -9.50 -24.27 -7.04
CA LEU A 491 -8.56 -25.02 -7.86
C LEU A 491 -7.95 -26.21 -7.09
N LEU A 492 -7.52 -25.97 -5.86
CA LEU A 492 -6.93 -27.00 -5.00
C LEU A 492 -7.97 -28.07 -4.64
N MET A 493 -9.16 -27.66 -4.22
CA MET A 493 -10.27 -28.60 -3.92
C MET A 493 -10.67 -29.40 -5.15
N PHE A 494 -10.72 -28.75 -6.32
CA PHE A 494 -11.06 -29.42 -7.56
C PHE A 494 -9.99 -30.44 -7.96
N THR A 495 -8.72 -30.06 -7.97
CA THR A 495 -7.61 -30.96 -8.36
C THR A 495 -7.50 -32.16 -7.44
N LEU A 496 -7.54 -31.97 -6.12
CA LEU A 496 -7.46 -33.05 -5.13
C LEU A 496 -8.75 -33.89 -5.09
N GLY A 497 -9.91 -33.26 -5.02
CA GLY A 497 -11.20 -33.93 -4.93
C GLY A 497 -11.53 -34.71 -6.21
N TRP A 498 -11.37 -34.06 -7.37
CA TRP A 498 -11.62 -34.72 -8.65
C TRP A 498 -10.59 -35.82 -8.94
N GLY A 499 -9.32 -35.59 -8.70
CA GLY A 499 -8.26 -36.59 -8.84
C GLY A 499 -8.55 -37.85 -8.03
N THR A 500 -8.98 -37.68 -6.76
CA THR A 500 -9.38 -38.77 -5.87
C THR A 500 -10.61 -39.50 -6.39
N ILE A 501 -11.69 -38.81 -6.73
CA ILE A 501 -12.92 -39.41 -7.25
C ILE A 501 -12.63 -40.20 -8.54
N ARG A 502 -11.87 -39.64 -9.46
CA ARG A 502 -11.50 -40.30 -10.71
C ARG A 502 -10.70 -41.59 -10.47
N THR A 503 -9.74 -41.56 -9.56
CA THR A 503 -8.94 -42.71 -9.20
C THR A 503 -9.78 -43.83 -8.56
N LEU A 504 -10.69 -43.45 -7.64
CA LEU A 504 -11.61 -44.41 -7.01
C LEU A 504 -12.59 -45.04 -8.01
N LEU A 505 -13.14 -44.24 -8.94
CA LEU A 505 -14.02 -44.75 -10.00
C LEU A 505 -13.28 -45.75 -10.92
N PHE A 506 -12.05 -45.42 -11.28
CA PHE A 506 -11.21 -46.30 -12.09
C PHE A 506 -10.89 -47.63 -11.36
N LEU A 507 -10.44 -47.55 -10.09
CA LEU A 507 -10.16 -48.76 -9.28
C LEU A 507 -11.40 -49.65 -9.12
N ARG A 508 -12.57 -49.04 -8.84
CA ARG A 508 -13.83 -49.77 -8.73
C ARG A 508 -14.20 -50.53 -10.02
N GLN A 509 -13.91 -49.96 -11.16
CA GLN A 509 -14.18 -50.53 -12.45
C GLN A 509 -13.21 -51.68 -12.78
N SER A 510 -11.91 -51.45 -12.51
CA SER A 510 -10.87 -52.49 -12.66
C SER A 510 -11.12 -53.71 -11.77
N LEU A 511 -11.52 -53.48 -10.49
CA LEU A 511 -11.86 -54.60 -9.60
C LEU A 511 -13.11 -55.35 -10.00
N LYS A 512 -14.12 -54.73 -10.66
CA LYS A 512 -15.28 -55.44 -11.21
C LYS A 512 -14.92 -56.32 -12.40
N THR A 513 -13.99 -55.87 -13.25
CA THR A 513 -13.48 -56.66 -14.39
C THR A 513 -12.73 -57.91 -13.94
N ASN A 514 -11.80 -57.75 -12.97
CA ASN A 514 -11.01 -58.84 -12.41
C ASN A 514 -11.87 -59.90 -11.67
N LYS A 515 -12.97 -59.47 -10.97
CA LYS A 515 -13.87 -60.42 -10.30
C LYS A 515 -14.69 -61.25 -11.30
N LEU A 516 -14.99 -60.72 -12.48
CA LEU A 516 -15.69 -61.43 -13.54
C LEU A 516 -14.76 -62.41 -14.27
N GLU A 517 -13.49 -62.09 -14.44
CA GLU A 517 -12.45 -63.00 -15.02
C GLU A 517 -12.10 -64.18 -14.09
N ASN A 518 -12.15 -64.01 -12.77
CA ASN A 518 -11.88 -65.06 -11.80
C ASN A 518 -13.14 -65.92 -11.47
N ALA A 519 -14.32 -65.58 -12.02
CA ALA A 519 -15.57 -66.34 -11.81
C ALA A 519 -16.00 -67.16 -13.04
N ILE A 520 -15.22 -67.11 -14.12
CA ILE A 520 -15.30 -67.92 -15.32
C ILE A 520 -14.15 -68.96 -15.31
#